data_51fbf64474f78be799303b2d69503546
#
_entry.id   51fbf64474f78be799303b2d69503546
#
_cell.length_a   1.000
_cell.length_b   1.000
_cell.length_c   1.000
_cell.angle_alpha   90.00
_cell.angle_beta   90.00
_cell.angle_gamma   90.00
#
_symmetry.space_group_name_H-M   'P 1'
#
loop_
_entity.id
_entity.type
_entity.pdbx_description
1 polymer ?
#
loop_
_entity_poly.entity_id
_entity_poly.type
_entity_poly.pdbx_seq_one_letter_code
_entity_poly.pdbx_strand_id
1 'polypeptide(L)'
;MLPLFVAVSMKKEKDPFFERFLAKCSAIGYIKNQEEERTIALKKILLLATGGTIASTPGEEGLEPSLQSDGLAHMIGGITANYEVDFKDILNLDSSNIQPEEWQLIAGQIGQMHSGYDGIVVTHGTDTMAYTASILSFMLHNIPIPIVLTGSQLPILHPLTDGVENLRCAFAMAASGAPGVFVAFNRKVILGARAVKVRTTGFDAFESVNAPYAAIVDSTGLRLNKEVLPVLTGPFRPEQGLCSNVVLVKLTPGLNPEIFDMLLHMNYK
;
A
#
# COMPACT_ATOMS: atom_id res chain seq x y z
N MET A 1 -32.00 -4.05 12.02
CA MET A 1 -31.75 -2.63 11.80
C MET A 1 -31.54 -2.43 10.31
N LEU A 2 -32.58 -2.00 9.61
CA LEU A 2 -32.51 -1.77 8.15
C LEU A 2 -31.83 -0.43 7.87
N PRO A 3 -30.89 -0.32 6.94
CA PRO A 3 -30.34 0.96 6.51
C PRO A 3 -31.33 1.68 5.62
N LEU A 4 -31.62 2.91 5.98
CA LEU A 4 -32.48 3.85 5.26
C LEU A 4 -31.69 4.42 4.05
N PHE A 5 -31.70 3.73 2.92
CA PHE A 5 -31.31 4.25 1.62
C PHE A 5 -32.51 4.23 0.69
N VAL A 6 -33.49 5.09 0.96
CA VAL A 6 -34.51 5.48 -0.02
C VAL A 6 -34.87 6.92 0.24
N ALA A 7 -34.18 7.84 -0.36
CA ALA A 7 -34.66 9.19 -0.58
C ALA A 7 -33.77 9.95 -1.54
N VAL A 8 -33.86 9.71 -2.81
CA VAL A 8 -33.65 10.76 -3.81
C VAL A 8 -34.43 10.37 -5.06
N SER A 9 -35.65 10.76 -5.15
CA SER A 9 -36.35 11.25 -6.33
C SER A 9 -37.84 11.36 -6.02
N MET A 10 -38.23 12.35 -5.27
CA MET A 10 -39.62 12.80 -5.26
C MET A 10 -39.66 14.31 -5.43
N LYS A 11 -40.35 14.76 -6.45
CA LYS A 11 -40.64 16.17 -6.74
C LYS A 11 -41.23 16.85 -5.51
N LYS A 12 -40.87 18.14 -5.34
CA LYS A 12 -41.43 19.05 -4.37
C LYS A 12 -42.96 19.09 -4.43
N GLU A 13 -43.61 18.36 -3.57
CA GLU A 13 -44.95 18.66 -3.08
C GLU A 13 -44.89 18.61 -1.56
N LYS A 14 -45.44 19.67 -0.91
CA LYS A 14 -45.47 19.81 0.54
C LYS A 14 -46.38 18.73 1.14
N ASP A 15 -45.80 17.59 1.50
CA ASP A 15 -46.51 16.55 2.24
C ASP A 15 -46.42 16.87 3.74
N PRO A 16 -47.56 17.12 4.42
CA PRO A 16 -47.62 17.40 5.86
C PRO A 16 -47.07 16.25 6.72
N PHE A 17 -47.03 15.05 6.21
CA PHE A 17 -46.42 13.90 6.88
C PHE A 17 -44.89 13.98 6.90
N PHE A 18 -44.28 14.43 5.79
CA PHE A 18 -42.84 14.58 5.68
C PHE A 18 -42.31 15.71 6.56
N GLU A 19 -43.01 16.83 6.63
CA GLU A 19 -42.69 17.94 7.54
C GLU A 19 -42.78 17.51 9.03
N ARG A 20 -43.78 16.71 9.42
CA ARG A 20 -43.88 16.16 10.75
C ARG A 20 -42.81 15.13 11.08
N PHE A 21 -42.37 14.35 10.09
CA PHE A 21 -41.26 13.40 10.23
C PHE A 21 -39.94 14.14 10.42
N LEU A 22 -39.66 15.18 9.63
CA LEU A 22 -38.46 16.02 9.75
C LEU A 22 -38.43 16.75 11.12
N ALA A 23 -39.56 17.30 11.56
CA ALA A 23 -39.65 17.94 12.87
C ALA A 23 -39.41 16.96 14.04
N LYS A 24 -39.87 15.69 13.95
CA LYS A 24 -39.54 14.67 14.92
C LYS A 24 -38.07 14.22 14.87
N CYS A 25 -37.47 14.14 13.71
CA CYS A 25 -36.04 13.85 13.58
C CYS A 25 -35.16 14.97 14.13
N SER A 26 -35.55 16.24 13.97
CA SER A 26 -34.84 17.39 14.56
C SER A 26 -34.94 17.43 16.10
N ALA A 27 -36.10 16.99 16.67
CA ALA A 27 -36.30 16.93 18.09
C ALA A 27 -35.48 15.80 18.79
N ILE A 28 -34.98 14.82 18.04
CA ILE A 28 -34.13 13.72 18.52
C ILE A 28 -32.63 14.06 18.44
N GLY A 29 -32.27 15.28 18.04
CA GLY A 29 -30.86 15.72 17.95
C GLY A 29 -30.08 15.09 16.78
N TYR A 30 -30.76 14.33 15.91
CA TYR A 30 -30.10 13.62 14.80
C TYR A 30 -29.75 14.52 13.61
N ILE A 31 -30.40 15.69 13.48
CA ILE A 31 -30.19 16.62 12.36
C ILE A 31 -29.27 17.80 12.75
N LYS A 32 -29.09 18.07 14.06
CA LYS A 32 -28.26 19.18 14.51
C LYS A 32 -26.74 18.96 14.39
N ASN A 33 -26.32 17.73 14.07
CA ASN A 33 -24.90 17.39 13.87
C ASN A 33 -24.45 17.37 12.41
N GLN A 34 -25.29 17.78 11.45
CA GLN A 34 -24.89 17.81 10.04
C GLN A 34 -24.52 19.24 9.53
N GLU A 35 -24.65 20.28 10.34
CA GLU A 35 -24.21 21.64 9.98
C GLU A 35 -22.81 22.00 10.50
N GLU A 36 -22.19 21.17 11.34
CA GLU A 36 -20.74 21.12 11.45
C GLU A 36 -20.19 20.08 10.46
N GLU A 37 -20.35 20.29 9.17
CA GLU A 37 -19.39 19.77 8.20
C GLU A 37 -18.03 20.40 8.56
N ARG A 38 -17.31 19.74 9.48
CA ARG A 38 -15.87 19.81 9.47
C ARG A 38 -15.48 19.52 8.04
N THR A 39 -14.98 20.50 7.34
CA THR A 39 -14.20 20.28 6.14
C THR A 39 -13.03 19.42 6.58
N ILE A 40 -13.22 18.10 6.59
CA ILE A 40 -12.15 17.14 6.88
C ILE A 40 -11.22 17.33 5.69
N ALA A 41 -10.10 18.02 5.92
CA ALA A 41 -9.09 18.17 4.90
C ALA A 41 -8.75 16.76 4.41
N LEU A 42 -8.85 16.57 3.09
CA LEU A 42 -8.53 15.29 2.48
C LEU A 42 -7.08 14.92 2.84
N LYS A 43 -6.85 13.66 3.13
CA LYS A 43 -5.50 13.16 3.36
C LYS A 43 -4.70 13.25 2.07
N LYS A 44 -3.50 13.82 2.16
CA LYS A 44 -2.61 13.99 1.03
C LYS A 44 -1.69 12.79 0.90
N ILE A 45 -1.85 12.04 -0.18
CA ILE A 45 -1.14 10.78 -0.44
C ILE A 45 -0.30 10.93 -1.70
N LEU A 46 0.96 10.51 -1.63
CA LEU A 46 1.81 10.37 -2.81
C LEU A 46 1.75 8.94 -3.32
N LEU A 47 1.48 8.75 -4.61
CA LEU A 47 1.67 7.48 -5.29
C LEU A 47 2.99 7.52 -6.05
N LEU A 48 3.93 6.67 -5.65
CA LEU A 48 5.20 6.43 -6.34
C LEU A 48 5.07 5.20 -7.23
N ALA A 49 5.23 5.35 -8.53
CA ALA A 49 5.21 4.24 -9.46
C ALA A 49 6.64 3.74 -9.72
N THR A 50 6.85 2.42 -9.55
CA THR A 50 8.12 1.75 -9.86
C THR A 50 7.99 0.75 -11.00
N GLY A 51 6.79 0.58 -11.58
CA GLY A 51 6.47 -0.42 -12.61
C GLY A 51 5.70 -1.60 -12.04
N GLY A 52 5.98 -2.79 -12.54
CA GLY A 52 5.34 -4.05 -12.13
C GLY A 52 4.04 -4.33 -12.89
N THR A 53 3.45 -5.51 -12.64
CA THR A 53 2.27 -6.05 -13.34
C THR A 53 1.06 -5.12 -13.30
N ILE A 54 0.88 -4.38 -12.22
CA ILE A 54 -0.27 -3.46 -12.07
C ILE A 54 -0.30 -2.39 -13.17
N ALA A 55 0.88 -1.94 -13.61
CA ALA A 55 1.06 -0.95 -14.65
C ALA A 55 1.43 -1.57 -16.01
N SER A 56 1.30 -2.90 -16.17
CA SER A 56 1.69 -3.59 -17.39
C SER A 56 0.52 -3.71 -18.38
N THR A 57 0.89 -3.72 -19.68
CA THR A 57 -0.01 -4.06 -20.78
C THR A 57 0.56 -5.25 -21.55
N PRO A 58 -0.25 -5.99 -22.33
CA PRO A 58 0.25 -7.02 -23.22
C PRO A 58 1.24 -6.45 -24.25
N GLY A 59 2.47 -6.96 -24.26
CA GLY A 59 3.52 -6.66 -25.22
C GLY A 59 3.87 -7.89 -26.08
N GLU A 60 4.87 -7.78 -26.95
CA GLU A 60 5.28 -8.85 -27.87
C GLU A 60 5.89 -10.07 -27.15
N GLU A 61 6.59 -9.85 -26.04
CA GLU A 61 7.26 -10.91 -25.26
C GLU A 61 6.55 -11.25 -23.93
N GLY A 62 5.35 -10.67 -23.69
CA GLY A 62 4.58 -10.88 -22.46
C GLY A 62 4.00 -9.58 -21.90
N LEU A 63 3.92 -9.49 -20.55
CA LEU A 63 3.45 -8.28 -19.88
C LEU A 63 4.61 -7.29 -19.72
N GLU A 64 4.47 -6.10 -20.33
CA GLU A 64 5.47 -5.05 -20.24
C GLU A 64 4.94 -3.86 -19.42
N PRO A 65 5.69 -3.32 -18.44
CA PRO A 65 5.31 -2.11 -17.73
C PRO A 65 5.24 -0.93 -18.70
N SER A 66 4.04 -0.44 -18.97
CA SER A 66 3.82 0.62 -19.99
C SER A 66 2.90 1.74 -19.52
N LEU A 67 2.10 1.52 -18.49
CA LEU A 67 1.24 2.55 -17.91
C LEU A 67 2.08 3.45 -16.99
N GLN A 68 2.18 4.71 -17.37
CA GLN A 68 2.70 5.76 -16.49
C GLN A 68 1.63 6.16 -15.46
N SER A 69 2.05 6.91 -14.44
CA SER A 69 1.21 7.36 -13.33
C SER A 69 -0.08 8.05 -13.78
N ASP A 70 -0.06 8.81 -14.88
CA ASP A 70 -1.25 9.47 -15.44
C ASP A 70 -2.33 8.47 -15.91
N GLY A 71 -1.90 7.38 -16.55
CA GLY A 71 -2.80 6.31 -16.97
C GLY A 71 -3.41 5.58 -15.78
N LEU A 72 -2.60 5.31 -14.77
CA LEU A 72 -3.05 4.71 -13.52
C LEU A 72 -4.02 5.63 -12.77
N ALA A 73 -3.72 6.95 -12.70
CA ALA A 73 -4.58 7.95 -12.06
C ALA A 73 -6.00 7.95 -12.64
N HIS A 74 -6.12 7.87 -13.97
CA HIS A 74 -7.42 7.83 -14.64
C HIS A 74 -8.24 6.60 -14.25
N MET A 75 -7.60 5.45 -14.09
CA MET A 75 -8.27 4.19 -13.75
C MET A 75 -8.71 4.11 -12.29
N ILE A 76 -7.96 4.74 -11.39
CA ILE A 76 -8.23 4.69 -9.95
C ILE A 76 -8.99 5.92 -9.44
N GLY A 77 -9.55 6.75 -10.34
CA GLY A 77 -10.28 7.98 -9.98
C GLY A 77 -11.38 7.75 -8.93
N GLY A 78 -12.05 6.61 -8.95
CA GLY A 78 -13.01 6.23 -7.92
C GLY A 78 -12.39 5.91 -6.54
N ILE A 79 -11.09 5.60 -6.48
CA ILE A 79 -10.35 5.39 -5.23
C ILE A 79 -9.86 6.74 -4.71
N THR A 80 -9.29 7.55 -5.60
CA THR A 80 -8.64 8.81 -5.25
C THR A 80 -9.62 9.94 -4.91
N ALA A 81 -10.92 9.77 -5.21
CA ALA A 81 -11.94 10.77 -4.88
C ALA A 81 -12.02 11.16 -3.38
N ASN A 82 -11.49 10.30 -2.51
CA ASN A 82 -11.48 10.52 -1.06
C ASN A 82 -10.13 11.04 -0.53
N TYR A 83 -9.18 11.32 -1.40
CA TYR A 83 -7.81 11.74 -1.06
C TYR A 83 -7.34 12.84 -2.00
N GLU A 84 -6.41 13.69 -1.54
CA GLU A 84 -5.59 14.51 -2.41
C GLU A 84 -4.39 13.66 -2.84
N VAL A 85 -4.27 13.33 -4.13
CA VAL A 85 -3.26 12.39 -4.60
C VAL A 85 -2.33 13.04 -5.61
N ASP A 86 -1.05 13.04 -5.28
CA ASP A 86 0.03 13.36 -6.22
C ASP A 86 0.61 12.04 -6.76
N PHE A 87 1.02 12.05 -8.03
CA PHE A 87 1.58 10.92 -8.73
C PHE A 87 3.01 11.22 -9.16
N LYS A 88 3.90 10.23 -9.01
CA LYS A 88 5.29 10.35 -9.45
C LYS A 88 5.83 9.01 -9.94
N ASP A 89 6.29 8.99 -11.18
CA ASP A 89 7.05 7.87 -11.73
C ASP A 89 8.52 8.01 -11.30
N ILE A 90 9.08 6.97 -10.70
CA ILE A 90 10.50 6.93 -10.29
C ILE A 90 11.25 5.80 -10.99
N LEU A 91 10.57 4.72 -11.32
CA LEU A 91 11.09 3.58 -12.07
C LEU A 91 10.00 3.03 -13.00
N ASN A 92 10.41 2.29 -14.02
CA ASN A 92 9.52 1.51 -14.87
C ASN A 92 10.16 0.16 -15.15
N LEU A 93 10.21 -0.69 -14.11
CA LEU A 93 10.92 -1.96 -14.15
C LEU A 93 10.01 -3.14 -13.83
N ASP A 94 10.30 -4.28 -14.45
CA ASP A 94 9.91 -5.56 -13.87
C ASP A 94 10.67 -5.76 -12.56
N SER A 95 9.96 -6.16 -11.51
CA SER A 95 10.58 -6.29 -10.18
C SER A 95 11.67 -7.37 -10.12
N SER A 96 11.70 -8.31 -11.05
CA SER A 96 12.78 -9.29 -11.17
C SER A 96 14.14 -8.67 -11.52
N ASN A 97 14.12 -7.46 -12.08
CA ASN A 97 15.30 -6.72 -12.47
C ASN A 97 15.77 -5.67 -11.45
N ILE A 98 15.06 -5.55 -10.31
CA ILE A 98 15.45 -4.61 -9.25
C ILE A 98 16.76 -5.05 -8.60
N GLN A 99 17.68 -4.11 -8.48
CA GLN A 99 18.98 -4.24 -7.83
C GLN A 99 19.06 -3.35 -6.57
N PRO A 100 20.09 -3.45 -5.75
CA PRO A 100 20.25 -2.63 -4.55
C PRO A 100 20.20 -1.12 -4.78
N GLU A 101 20.64 -0.66 -5.95
CA GLU A 101 20.66 0.76 -6.35
C GLU A 101 19.24 1.34 -6.47
N GLU A 102 18.28 0.55 -6.96
CA GLU A 102 16.87 0.96 -7.04
C GLU A 102 16.28 1.11 -5.65
N TRP A 103 16.66 0.27 -4.68
CA TRP A 103 16.22 0.45 -3.29
C TRP A 103 16.72 1.75 -2.68
N GLN A 104 17.99 2.13 -2.96
CA GLN A 104 18.54 3.42 -2.52
C GLN A 104 17.80 4.59 -3.16
N LEU A 105 17.48 4.49 -4.46
CA LEU A 105 16.70 5.49 -5.16
C LEU A 105 15.31 5.66 -4.54
N ILE A 106 14.58 4.55 -4.34
CA ILE A 106 13.23 4.56 -3.74
C ILE A 106 13.29 5.16 -2.33
N ALA A 107 14.20 4.70 -1.48
CA ALA A 107 14.37 5.22 -0.11
C ALA A 107 14.74 6.70 -0.11
N GLY A 108 15.62 7.14 -1.01
CA GLY A 108 16.02 8.54 -1.15
C GLY A 108 14.86 9.44 -1.55
N GLN A 109 14.04 9.02 -2.52
CA GLN A 109 12.84 9.77 -2.93
C GLN A 109 11.82 9.87 -1.79
N ILE A 110 11.54 8.77 -1.10
CA ILE A 110 10.64 8.77 0.06
C ILE A 110 11.20 9.70 1.16
N GLY A 111 12.48 9.59 1.48
CA GLY A 111 13.14 10.42 2.50
C GLY A 111 13.06 11.92 2.21
N GLN A 112 13.14 12.33 0.94
CA GLN A 112 13.01 13.73 0.52
C GLN A 112 11.56 14.24 0.56
N MET A 113 10.58 13.40 0.27
CA MET A 113 9.21 13.83 0.02
C MET A 113 8.25 13.59 1.20
N HIS A 114 8.60 12.73 2.16
CA HIS A 114 7.70 12.27 3.22
C HIS A 114 7.02 13.38 4.02
N SER A 115 7.70 14.51 4.25
CA SER A 115 7.16 15.61 5.05
C SER A 115 6.01 16.37 4.39
N GLY A 116 5.79 16.18 3.08
CA GLY A 116 4.72 16.81 2.32
C GLY A 116 3.43 16.01 2.25
N TYR A 117 3.39 14.80 2.83
CA TYR A 117 2.28 13.86 2.67
C TYR A 117 1.89 13.19 3.98
N ASP A 118 0.62 12.78 4.08
CA ASP A 118 0.12 11.96 5.19
C ASP A 118 0.51 10.49 5.07
N GLY A 119 0.83 10.03 3.86
CA GLY A 119 1.31 8.68 3.56
C GLY A 119 1.76 8.54 2.12
N ILE A 120 2.49 7.47 1.83
CA ILE A 120 2.99 7.16 0.49
C ILE A 120 2.57 5.76 0.10
N VAL A 121 2.00 5.60 -1.09
CA VAL A 121 1.74 4.31 -1.74
C VAL A 121 2.82 4.09 -2.79
N VAL A 122 3.43 2.91 -2.80
CA VAL A 122 4.43 2.51 -3.80
C VAL A 122 3.87 1.34 -4.60
N THR A 123 3.63 1.53 -5.90
CA THR A 123 3.29 0.40 -6.78
C THR A 123 4.55 -0.34 -7.19
N HIS A 124 4.51 -1.66 -7.11
CA HIS A 124 5.69 -2.51 -7.27
C HIS A 124 5.31 -3.87 -7.86
N GLY A 125 6.20 -4.48 -8.61
CA GLY A 125 6.02 -5.85 -9.06
C GLY A 125 6.07 -6.86 -7.91
N THR A 126 5.27 -7.91 -7.99
CA THR A 126 5.04 -8.82 -6.86
C THR A 126 6.23 -9.72 -6.52
N ASP A 127 7.14 -9.99 -7.47
CA ASP A 127 8.19 -11.01 -7.28
C ASP A 127 9.23 -10.61 -6.23
N THR A 128 9.60 -9.34 -6.20
CA THR A 128 10.60 -8.83 -5.23
C THR A 128 10.03 -7.81 -4.26
N MET A 129 8.72 -7.55 -4.24
CA MET A 129 8.06 -6.61 -3.33
C MET A 129 8.42 -6.87 -1.86
N ALA A 130 8.48 -8.12 -1.44
CA ALA A 130 8.83 -8.51 -0.07
C ALA A 130 10.27 -8.08 0.29
N TYR A 131 11.20 -8.21 -0.64
CA TYR A 131 12.59 -7.77 -0.45
C TYR A 131 12.66 -6.24 -0.36
N THR A 132 12.02 -5.54 -1.29
CA THR A 132 11.95 -4.07 -1.28
C THR A 132 11.29 -3.56 -0.01
N ALA A 133 10.17 -4.14 0.43
CA ALA A 133 9.50 -3.74 1.67
C ALA A 133 10.37 -4.00 2.90
N SER A 134 11.09 -5.12 2.92
CA SER A 134 12.00 -5.46 4.01
C SER A 134 13.15 -4.46 4.11
N ILE A 135 13.87 -4.20 3.01
CA ILE A 135 15.01 -3.28 3.04
C ILE A 135 14.57 -1.84 3.35
N LEU A 136 13.44 -1.38 2.78
CA LEU A 136 12.89 -0.07 3.09
C LEU A 136 12.50 0.07 4.57
N SER A 137 12.09 -1.01 5.24
CA SER A 137 11.80 -0.99 6.69
C SER A 137 13.02 -0.64 7.53
N PHE A 138 14.22 -0.98 7.06
CA PHE A 138 15.50 -0.61 7.70
C PHE A 138 15.99 0.76 7.23
N MET A 139 16.00 1.02 5.93
CA MET A 139 16.48 2.30 5.38
C MET A 139 15.63 3.49 5.82
N LEU A 140 14.34 3.29 6.07
CA LEU A 140 13.37 4.29 6.51
C LEU A 140 12.98 4.11 7.98
N HIS A 141 13.90 3.62 8.81
CA HIS A 141 13.63 3.44 10.24
C HIS A 141 13.16 4.75 10.89
N ASN A 142 12.12 4.67 11.72
CA ASN A 142 11.43 5.83 12.32
C ASN A 142 10.73 6.78 11.32
N ILE A 143 10.40 6.34 10.11
CA ILE A 143 9.57 7.15 9.20
C ILE A 143 8.22 7.45 9.87
N PRO A 144 7.81 8.73 9.99
CA PRO A 144 6.63 9.11 10.79
C PRO A 144 5.30 8.89 10.08
N ILE A 145 5.32 8.53 8.80
CA ILE A 145 4.13 8.29 7.98
C ILE A 145 4.10 6.86 7.45
N PRO A 146 2.94 6.32 7.09
CA PRO A 146 2.86 5.00 6.45
C PRO A 146 3.45 5.03 5.03
N ILE A 147 4.33 4.08 4.75
CA ILE A 147 4.82 3.77 3.40
C ILE A 147 4.25 2.40 3.03
N VAL A 148 3.40 2.34 2.03
CA VAL A 148 2.62 1.13 1.72
C VAL A 148 2.94 0.64 0.33
N LEU A 149 3.67 -0.48 0.24
CA LEU A 149 3.92 -1.15 -1.03
C LEU A 149 2.70 -1.97 -1.43
N THR A 150 2.36 -1.97 -2.70
CA THR A 150 1.29 -2.77 -3.27
C THR A 150 1.55 -3.07 -4.75
N GLY A 151 0.77 -3.97 -5.31
CA GLY A 151 0.86 -4.38 -6.69
C GLY A 151 -0.32 -5.27 -7.06
N SER A 152 -0.21 -6.02 -8.14
CA SER A 152 -1.23 -6.97 -8.53
C SER A 152 -0.65 -8.20 -9.22
N GLN A 153 -1.41 -9.30 -9.21
CA GLN A 153 -1.10 -10.49 -10.00
C GLN A 153 -1.57 -10.33 -11.46
N LEU A 154 -2.61 -9.54 -11.67
CA LEU A 154 -3.12 -9.21 -13.01
C LEU A 154 -3.01 -7.72 -13.30
N PRO A 155 -2.77 -7.31 -14.55
CA PRO A 155 -2.76 -5.91 -14.95
C PRO A 155 -4.05 -5.20 -14.52
N ILE A 156 -3.96 -3.91 -14.22
CA ILE A 156 -5.12 -3.14 -13.75
C ILE A 156 -6.26 -3.09 -14.77
N LEU A 157 -5.94 -3.21 -16.06
CA LEU A 157 -6.91 -3.27 -17.18
C LEU A 157 -7.61 -4.63 -17.30
N HIS A 158 -7.09 -5.67 -16.64
CA HIS A 158 -7.69 -6.99 -16.74
C HIS A 158 -9.05 -7.03 -16.02
N PRO A 159 -10.12 -7.62 -16.61
CA PRO A 159 -11.45 -7.65 -15.98
C PRO A 159 -11.50 -8.31 -14.61
N LEU A 160 -10.59 -9.25 -14.32
CA LEU A 160 -10.48 -9.97 -13.05
C LEU A 160 -9.33 -9.46 -12.19
N THR A 161 -8.87 -8.23 -12.40
CA THR A 161 -7.73 -7.68 -11.68
C THR A 161 -7.96 -7.61 -10.17
N ASP A 162 -6.95 -7.98 -9.40
CA ASP A 162 -6.84 -7.76 -7.96
C ASP A 162 -6.27 -6.37 -7.62
N GLY A 163 -5.73 -5.64 -8.64
CA GLY A 163 -5.03 -4.38 -8.44
C GLY A 163 -5.88 -3.28 -7.82
N VAL A 164 -7.16 -3.17 -8.20
CA VAL A 164 -8.08 -2.14 -7.67
C VAL A 164 -8.32 -2.35 -6.17
N GLU A 165 -8.51 -3.59 -5.72
CA GLU A 165 -8.74 -3.90 -4.31
C GLU A 165 -7.46 -3.72 -3.49
N ASN A 166 -6.31 -4.12 -4.04
CA ASN A 166 -5.01 -3.93 -3.42
C ASN A 166 -4.68 -2.44 -3.25
N LEU A 167 -4.95 -1.61 -4.25
CA LEU A 167 -4.79 -0.15 -4.17
C LEU A 167 -5.72 0.45 -3.12
N ARG A 168 -7.01 0.07 -3.08
CA ARG A 168 -7.93 0.54 -2.02
C ARG A 168 -7.41 0.26 -0.63
N CYS A 169 -6.91 -0.95 -0.40
CA CYS A 169 -6.28 -1.34 0.86
C CYS A 169 -5.05 -0.48 1.16
N ALA A 170 -4.18 -0.26 0.15
CA ALA A 170 -2.96 0.53 0.29
C ALA A 170 -3.26 2.00 0.62
N PHE A 171 -4.21 2.64 -0.09
CA PHE A 171 -4.62 4.02 0.21
C PHE A 171 -5.25 4.16 1.60
N ALA A 172 -6.11 3.23 2.01
CA ALA A 172 -6.69 3.23 3.34
C ALA A 172 -5.60 3.13 4.43
N MET A 173 -4.59 2.27 4.22
CA MET A 173 -3.47 2.16 5.15
C MET A 173 -2.56 3.40 5.12
N ALA A 174 -2.29 3.98 3.94
CA ALA A 174 -1.50 5.20 3.79
C ALA A 174 -2.15 6.40 4.48
N ALA A 175 -3.48 6.46 4.52
CA ALA A 175 -4.23 7.51 5.20
C ALA A 175 -4.39 7.27 6.73
N SER A 176 -3.98 6.11 7.25
CA SER A 176 -4.22 5.72 8.65
C SER A 176 -3.40 6.48 9.68
N GLY A 177 -2.28 7.09 9.26
CA GLY A 177 -1.31 7.75 10.15
C GLY A 177 -0.41 6.78 10.94
N ALA A 178 -0.49 5.46 10.71
CA ALA A 178 0.38 4.50 11.36
C ALA A 178 1.80 4.58 10.77
N PRO A 179 2.85 4.85 11.56
CA PRO A 179 4.20 5.01 11.04
C PRO A 179 4.80 3.68 10.57
N GLY A 180 5.67 3.71 9.57
CA GLY A 180 6.44 2.54 9.14
C GLY A 180 6.18 2.09 7.71
N VAL A 181 6.78 0.95 7.34
CA VAL A 181 6.71 0.36 6.00
C VAL A 181 5.84 -0.90 6.03
N PHE A 182 4.94 -1.01 5.06
CA PHE A 182 3.93 -2.06 4.99
C PHE A 182 3.80 -2.61 3.57
N VAL A 183 3.29 -3.83 3.47
CA VAL A 183 2.78 -4.42 2.22
C VAL A 183 1.27 -4.58 2.36
N ALA A 184 0.49 -4.01 1.43
CA ALA A 184 -0.95 -4.19 1.35
C ALA A 184 -1.29 -5.10 0.18
N PHE A 185 -1.88 -6.27 0.45
CA PHE A 185 -2.25 -7.24 -0.57
C PHE A 185 -3.41 -8.11 -0.10
N ASN A 186 -4.38 -8.36 -0.97
CA ASN A 186 -5.55 -9.21 -0.68
C ASN A 186 -6.22 -8.88 0.67
N ARG A 187 -6.53 -7.59 0.91
CA ARG A 187 -7.19 -7.08 2.14
C ARG A 187 -6.39 -7.27 3.44
N LYS A 188 -5.13 -7.64 3.33
CA LYS A 188 -4.22 -7.80 4.47
C LYS A 188 -3.14 -6.72 4.37
N VAL A 189 -2.74 -6.18 5.52
CA VAL A 189 -1.59 -5.29 5.63
C VAL A 189 -0.54 -5.97 6.50
N ILE A 190 0.63 -6.10 5.96
CA ILE A 190 1.75 -6.84 6.54
C ILE A 190 2.87 -5.84 6.86
N LEU A 191 3.56 -5.99 7.97
CA LEU A 191 4.79 -5.25 8.23
C LEU A 191 5.82 -5.54 7.13
N GLY A 192 6.46 -4.52 6.58
CA GLY A 192 7.39 -4.66 5.47
C GLY A 192 8.49 -5.69 5.70
N ALA A 193 9.08 -5.71 6.90
CA ALA A 193 10.10 -6.68 7.29
C ALA A 193 9.55 -8.10 7.59
N ARG A 194 8.23 -8.32 7.49
CA ARG A 194 7.57 -9.62 7.75
C ARG A 194 6.84 -10.17 6.54
N ALA A 195 6.78 -9.42 5.45
CA ALA A 195 6.12 -9.86 4.23
C ALA A 195 6.95 -10.94 3.51
N VAL A 196 6.28 -11.97 3.02
CA VAL A 196 6.87 -12.99 2.14
C VAL A 196 5.87 -13.35 1.04
N LYS A 197 6.36 -13.51 -0.19
CA LYS A 197 5.57 -14.06 -1.30
C LYS A 197 5.58 -15.58 -1.18
N VAL A 198 4.43 -16.16 -0.90
CA VAL A 198 4.25 -17.62 -0.70
C VAL A 198 3.57 -18.32 -1.88
N ARG A 199 2.93 -17.56 -2.77
CA ARG A 199 2.26 -18.08 -3.98
C ARG A 199 2.59 -17.22 -5.18
N THR A 200 2.86 -17.88 -6.31
CA THR A 200 3.21 -17.23 -7.58
C THR A 200 2.00 -16.67 -8.32
N THR A 201 0.88 -17.38 -8.31
CA THR A 201 -0.30 -17.07 -9.14
C THR A 201 -1.56 -16.74 -8.34
N GLY A 202 -1.62 -17.08 -7.05
CA GLY A 202 -2.78 -16.81 -6.21
C GLY A 202 -2.91 -15.34 -5.85
N PHE A 203 -4.12 -14.84 -5.71
CA PHE A 203 -4.37 -13.47 -5.21
C PHE A 203 -4.01 -13.30 -3.73
N ASP A 204 -3.97 -14.39 -2.96
CA ASP A 204 -3.45 -14.45 -1.60
C ASP A 204 -1.92 -14.68 -1.56
N ALA A 205 -1.20 -13.96 -2.42
CA ALA A 205 0.21 -14.20 -2.70
C ALA A 205 1.15 -13.95 -1.51
N PHE A 206 0.79 -13.05 -0.59
CA PHE A 206 1.65 -12.62 0.51
C PHE A 206 1.12 -13.04 1.87
N GLU A 207 2.04 -13.45 2.75
CA GLU A 207 1.78 -13.80 4.13
C GLU A 207 2.74 -13.09 5.09
N SER A 208 2.32 -12.97 6.36
CA SER A 208 3.15 -12.41 7.43
C SER A 208 3.91 -13.53 8.14
N VAL A 209 5.24 -13.45 8.15
CA VAL A 209 6.10 -14.48 8.79
C VAL A 209 6.32 -14.14 10.26
N ASN A 210 5.92 -15.07 11.13
CA ASN A 210 6.13 -15.01 12.59
C ASN A 210 5.63 -13.69 13.23
N ALA A 211 4.61 -13.08 12.65
CA ALA A 211 3.96 -11.89 13.19
C ALA A 211 2.50 -11.82 12.73
N PRO A 212 1.59 -11.24 13.52
CA PRO A 212 0.24 -10.94 13.05
C PRO A 212 0.24 -9.91 11.92
N TYR A 213 -0.89 -9.81 11.20
CA TYR A 213 -1.09 -8.71 10.26
C TYR A 213 -1.16 -7.37 10.99
N ALA A 214 -0.55 -6.34 10.41
CA ALA A 214 -0.61 -4.96 10.91
C ALA A 214 -2.01 -4.36 10.78
N ALA A 215 -2.76 -4.76 9.75
CA ALA A 215 -4.17 -4.46 9.60
C ALA A 215 -4.86 -5.49 8.69
N ILE A 216 -6.18 -5.50 8.73
CA ILE A 216 -7.04 -6.22 7.80
C ILE A 216 -8.18 -5.30 7.35
N VAL A 217 -8.68 -5.52 6.14
CA VAL A 217 -9.86 -4.84 5.62
C VAL A 217 -11.03 -5.83 5.60
N ASP A 218 -12.11 -5.47 6.27
CA ASP A 218 -13.36 -6.25 6.29
C ASP A 218 -14.59 -5.33 6.10
N SER A 219 -15.79 -5.82 6.38
CA SER A 219 -17.03 -5.05 6.25
C SER A 219 -17.13 -3.81 7.14
N THR A 220 -16.25 -3.67 8.11
CA THR A 220 -16.17 -2.51 9.02
C THR A 220 -15.10 -1.51 8.59
N GLY A 221 -14.37 -1.79 7.51
CA GLY A 221 -13.27 -0.97 6.99
C GLY A 221 -11.89 -1.49 7.39
N LEU A 222 -10.90 -0.60 7.40
CA LEU A 222 -9.54 -0.91 7.83
C LEU A 222 -9.45 -1.02 9.35
N ARG A 223 -9.08 -2.20 9.84
CA ARG A 223 -8.86 -2.47 11.27
C ARG A 223 -7.36 -2.62 11.55
N LEU A 224 -6.79 -1.63 12.22
CA LEU A 224 -5.39 -1.65 12.65
C LEU A 224 -5.20 -2.58 13.87
N ASN A 225 -4.14 -3.38 13.82
CA ASN A 225 -3.66 -4.13 15.00
C ASN A 225 -2.59 -3.31 15.72
N LYS A 226 -3.02 -2.53 16.70
CA LYS A 226 -2.16 -1.59 17.43
C LYS A 226 -1.00 -2.24 18.17
N GLU A 227 -1.10 -3.53 18.47
CA GLU A 227 -0.08 -4.26 19.24
C GLU A 227 1.19 -4.53 18.42
N VAL A 228 1.07 -4.54 17.08
CA VAL A 228 2.20 -4.84 16.19
C VAL A 228 2.67 -3.64 15.37
N LEU A 229 1.95 -2.51 15.43
CA LEU A 229 2.37 -1.31 14.72
C LEU A 229 3.71 -0.80 15.25
N PRO A 230 4.62 -0.33 14.35
CA PRO A 230 5.87 0.25 14.76
C PRO A 230 5.69 1.44 15.69
N VAL A 231 6.55 1.52 16.71
CA VAL A 231 6.63 2.66 17.61
C VAL A 231 7.89 3.44 17.27
N LEU A 232 7.75 4.75 17.11
CA LEU A 232 8.89 5.62 16.82
C LEU A 232 9.80 5.68 18.06
N THR A 233 11.06 5.35 17.86
CA THR A 233 12.07 5.32 18.94
C THR A 233 13.04 6.50 18.90
N GLY A 234 12.90 7.37 17.88
CA GLY A 234 13.75 8.53 17.69
C GLY A 234 13.38 9.33 16.44
N PRO A 235 14.18 10.33 16.10
CA PRO A 235 13.96 11.12 14.89
C PRO A 235 14.18 10.28 13.65
N PHE A 236 13.40 10.56 12.61
CA PHE A 236 13.61 9.95 11.29
C PHE A 236 14.93 10.42 10.67
N ARG A 237 15.74 9.47 10.28
CA ARG A 237 16.97 9.69 9.50
C ARG A 237 17.06 8.57 8.47
N PRO A 238 16.91 8.90 7.17
CA PRO A 238 17.01 7.88 6.13
C PRO A 238 18.46 7.32 6.09
N GLU A 239 18.56 5.99 6.12
CA GLU A 239 19.83 5.27 5.95
C GLU A 239 19.98 4.95 4.46
N GLN A 240 21.12 5.31 3.88
CA GLN A 240 21.42 5.06 2.46
C GLN A 240 22.50 4.00 2.25
N GLY A 241 23.14 3.55 3.33
CA GLY A 241 24.18 2.55 3.26
C GLY A 241 23.61 1.16 2.93
N LEU A 242 24.19 0.51 1.93
CA LEU A 242 23.92 -0.88 1.61
C LEU A 242 25.22 -1.68 1.61
N CYS A 243 25.15 -2.90 2.14
CA CYS A 243 26.20 -3.88 1.98
C CYS A 243 25.79 -4.84 0.85
N SER A 244 26.48 -4.78 -0.26
CA SER A 244 26.21 -5.63 -1.44
C SER A 244 26.81 -7.03 -1.30
N ASN A 245 27.75 -7.23 -0.38
CA ASN A 245 28.45 -8.52 -0.19
C ASN A 245 27.70 -9.44 0.80
N VAL A 246 26.39 -9.56 0.65
CA VAL A 246 25.53 -10.43 1.46
C VAL A 246 24.96 -11.53 0.61
N VAL A 247 25.05 -12.77 1.05
CA VAL A 247 24.43 -13.93 0.41
C VAL A 247 23.61 -14.74 1.42
N LEU A 248 22.42 -15.15 1.01
CA LEU A 248 21.58 -16.05 1.80
C LEU A 248 21.85 -17.50 1.34
N VAL A 249 22.40 -18.32 2.24
CA VAL A 249 22.56 -19.74 2.02
C VAL A 249 21.52 -20.50 2.83
N LYS A 250 20.64 -21.21 2.15
CA LYS A 250 19.68 -22.10 2.81
C LYS A 250 20.35 -23.44 3.12
N LEU A 251 20.50 -23.73 4.42
CA LEU A 251 21.03 -25.03 4.86
C LEU A 251 20.03 -26.14 4.54
N THR A 252 20.47 -27.12 3.78
CA THR A 252 19.69 -28.29 3.43
C THR A 252 20.50 -29.57 3.76
N PRO A 253 19.84 -30.69 4.07
CA PRO A 253 20.55 -31.99 4.18
C PRO A 253 21.38 -32.28 2.94
N GLY A 254 22.66 -32.64 3.10
CA GLY A 254 23.58 -32.90 2.00
C GLY A 254 24.27 -31.68 1.38
N LEU A 255 24.10 -30.50 1.95
CA LEU A 255 24.86 -29.32 1.52
C LEU A 255 26.37 -29.56 1.76
N ASN A 256 27.19 -29.41 0.70
CA ASN A 256 28.66 -29.52 0.84
C ASN A 256 29.20 -28.27 1.60
N PRO A 257 29.91 -28.48 2.74
CA PRO A 257 30.46 -27.37 3.53
C PRO A 257 31.47 -26.49 2.80
N GLU A 258 32.12 -26.98 1.75
CA GLU A 258 33.10 -26.24 0.93
C GLU A 258 32.50 -24.98 0.30
N ILE A 259 31.16 -24.90 0.16
CA ILE A 259 30.50 -23.69 -0.31
C ILE A 259 30.81 -22.47 0.57
N PHE A 260 30.97 -22.67 1.88
CA PHE A 260 31.27 -21.56 2.80
C PHE A 260 32.70 -21.04 2.58
N ASP A 261 33.68 -21.93 2.33
CA ASP A 261 35.03 -21.52 2.00
C ASP A 261 35.08 -20.73 0.69
N MET A 262 34.30 -21.16 -0.31
CA MET A 262 34.19 -20.42 -1.57
C MET A 262 33.60 -19.02 -1.36
N LEU A 263 32.50 -18.90 -0.60
CA LEU A 263 31.85 -17.63 -0.32
C LEU A 263 32.75 -16.67 0.46
N LEU A 264 33.50 -17.17 1.44
CA LEU A 264 34.50 -16.40 2.18
C LEU A 264 35.61 -15.90 1.27
N HIS A 265 36.10 -16.71 0.35
CA HIS A 265 37.09 -16.30 -0.65
C HIS A 265 36.55 -15.21 -1.61
N MET A 266 35.25 -15.25 -1.90
CA MET A 266 34.57 -14.20 -2.69
C MET A 266 34.21 -12.95 -1.88
N ASN A 267 34.64 -12.87 -0.62
CA ASN A 267 34.40 -11.77 0.31
C ASN A 267 32.90 -11.51 0.61
N TYR A 268 32.05 -12.54 0.56
CA TYR A 268 30.70 -12.48 1.08
C TYR A 268 30.70 -12.52 2.62
N LYS A 269 29.64 -11.91 3.20
CA LYS A 269 29.41 -11.86 4.65
C LYS A 269 28.16 -12.63 5.04
#